data_d92afef5d59dc6665999980725d3b2e3
#
_entry.id   d92afef5d59dc6665999980725d3b2e3
#
_cell.length_a   1.000
_cell.length_b   1.000
_cell.length_c   1.000
_cell.angle_alpha   90.00
_cell.angle_beta   90.00
_cell.angle_gamma   90.00
#
_symmetry.space_group_name_H-M   'P 1'
#
loop_
_entity.id
_entity.type
_entity.pdbx_description
1 polymer ?
#
loop_
_entity_poly.entity_id
_entity_poly.type
_entity_poly.pdbx_seq_one_letter_code
_entity_poly.pdbx_strand_id
1 'polypeptide(L)'
;MSAISSKAVKRGCFILFEGVDRCGKTTQCQRLVEFLKQDGRAVEFMRFPERSTVIGKTINSYLTNGIDMNDEAIHLLFSANRWELSTQIKEKLAAGVTLVVDRYAYSGVAFSASKPGMDLEWCKAPDEGLLAPDVVLFMDLTIEQAMQRGQFGEERYEKEEFQRTVRETFLALKNPSWKIIDASKSIEEVEQSVRAAALTAIEEASKGTPLKTLWGQ
;
A
#
# COMPACT_ATOMS: atom_id res chain seq x y z
N MET A 1 27.37 33.84 -21.61
CA MET A 1 27.27 32.72 -20.62
C MET A 1 25.81 32.48 -20.35
N SER A 2 25.25 31.42 -20.96
CA SER A 2 23.85 31.05 -20.81
C SER A 2 23.69 30.32 -19.46
N ALA A 3 22.93 30.91 -18.55
CA ALA A 3 22.57 30.27 -17.29
C ALA A 3 21.64 29.06 -17.61
N ILE A 4 22.19 27.88 -17.50
CA ILE A 4 21.37 26.64 -17.50
C ILE A 4 20.55 26.68 -16.22
N SER A 5 19.31 27.14 -16.34
CA SER A 5 18.32 27.00 -15.26
C SER A 5 18.11 25.52 -15.02
N SER A 6 18.73 24.95 -13.98
CA SER A 6 18.42 23.62 -13.52
C SER A 6 16.96 23.65 -13.02
N LYS A 7 16.01 23.22 -13.85
CA LYS A 7 14.68 22.93 -13.35
C LYS A 7 14.84 21.93 -12.21
N ALA A 8 14.52 22.35 -10.99
CA ALA A 8 14.49 21.45 -9.85
C ALA A 8 13.62 20.22 -10.24
N VAL A 9 14.20 19.04 -10.11
CA VAL A 9 13.49 17.80 -10.42
C VAL A 9 12.31 17.74 -9.46
N LYS A 10 11.10 17.71 -10.02
CA LYS A 10 9.89 17.56 -9.22
C LYS A 10 9.91 16.14 -8.65
N ARG A 11 9.67 15.98 -7.36
CA ARG A 11 9.62 14.64 -6.75
C ARG A 11 8.52 13.77 -7.37
N GLY A 12 8.70 12.49 -7.31
CA GLY A 12 7.66 11.50 -7.63
C GLY A 12 6.52 11.50 -6.62
N CYS A 13 5.43 10.84 -6.98
CA CYS A 13 4.24 10.67 -6.13
C CYS A 13 4.23 9.27 -5.53
N PHE A 14 3.88 9.15 -4.24
CA PHE A 14 3.71 7.88 -3.56
C PHE A 14 2.21 7.51 -3.53
N ILE A 15 1.79 6.61 -4.43
CA ILE A 15 0.42 6.13 -4.57
C ILE A 15 0.33 4.75 -3.93
N LEU A 16 -0.48 4.62 -2.88
CA LEU A 16 -0.66 3.39 -2.14
C LEU A 16 -2.03 2.76 -2.41
N PHE A 17 -2.05 1.47 -2.70
CA PHE A 17 -3.27 0.67 -2.77
C PHE A 17 -3.43 -0.15 -1.49
N GLU A 18 -4.59 -0.03 -0.84
CA GLU A 18 -4.96 -0.79 0.34
C GLU A 18 -6.35 -1.43 0.18
N GLY A 19 -6.67 -2.37 1.02
CA GLY A 19 -7.96 -3.09 1.04
C GLY A 19 -7.80 -4.57 1.38
N VAL A 20 -8.92 -5.25 1.58
CA VAL A 20 -9.00 -6.68 1.92
C VAL A 20 -8.40 -7.58 0.82
N ASP A 21 -8.22 -8.85 1.11
CA ASP A 21 -7.74 -9.79 0.11
C ASP A 21 -8.75 -9.94 -1.04
N ARG A 22 -8.24 -10.22 -2.25
CA ARG A 22 -9.04 -10.42 -3.48
C ARG A 22 -9.88 -9.22 -3.94
N CYS A 23 -9.68 -8.01 -3.40
CA CYS A 23 -10.41 -6.82 -3.87
C CYS A 23 -9.88 -6.21 -5.19
N GLY A 24 -8.84 -6.79 -5.81
CA GLY A 24 -8.34 -6.39 -7.13
C GLY A 24 -7.19 -5.39 -7.12
N LYS A 25 -6.54 -5.14 -5.97
CA LYS A 25 -5.40 -4.21 -5.85
C LYS A 25 -4.31 -4.43 -6.89
N THR A 26 -3.75 -5.64 -6.94
CA THR A 26 -2.62 -5.95 -7.82
C THR A 26 -2.94 -5.70 -9.30
N THR A 27 -4.15 -6.07 -9.74
CA THR A 27 -4.62 -5.81 -11.11
C THR A 27 -4.65 -4.31 -11.40
N GLN A 28 -5.21 -3.52 -10.50
CA GLN A 28 -5.33 -2.07 -10.69
C GLN A 28 -3.97 -1.36 -10.56
N CYS A 29 -3.07 -1.84 -9.69
CA CYS A 29 -1.69 -1.34 -9.64
C CYS A 29 -0.98 -1.54 -10.98
N GLN A 30 -1.05 -2.74 -11.56
CA GLN A 30 -0.41 -3.05 -12.85
C GLN A 30 -0.97 -2.19 -13.99
N ARG A 31 -2.31 -2.06 -14.08
CA ARG A 31 -2.98 -1.20 -15.06
C ARG A 31 -2.59 0.28 -14.92
N LEU A 32 -2.49 0.78 -13.67
CA LEU A 32 -2.05 2.15 -13.42
C LEU A 32 -0.59 2.37 -13.84
N VAL A 33 0.30 1.43 -13.50
CA VAL A 33 1.72 1.50 -13.90
C VAL A 33 1.85 1.53 -15.42
N GLU A 34 1.10 0.69 -16.13
CA GLU A 34 1.13 0.63 -17.58
C GLU A 34 0.62 1.93 -18.22
N PHE A 35 -0.49 2.44 -17.72
CA PHE A 35 -1.03 3.73 -18.12
C PHE A 35 -0.02 4.88 -17.92
N LEU A 36 0.61 4.99 -16.75
CA LEU A 36 1.57 6.05 -16.45
C LEU A 36 2.84 5.93 -17.29
N LYS A 37 3.30 4.71 -17.62
CA LYS A 37 4.42 4.47 -18.54
C LYS A 37 4.08 4.95 -19.97
N GLN A 38 2.88 4.64 -20.44
CA GLN A 38 2.39 5.08 -21.76
C GLN A 38 2.27 6.62 -21.85
N ASP A 39 1.96 7.27 -20.71
CA ASP A 39 1.95 8.74 -20.57
C ASP A 39 3.37 9.35 -20.43
N GLY A 40 4.43 8.54 -20.59
CA GLY A 40 5.83 8.99 -20.55
C GLY A 40 6.35 9.32 -19.14
N ARG A 41 5.69 8.88 -18.09
CA ARG A 41 6.09 9.15 -16.69
C ARG A 41 7.06 8.10 -16.18
N ALA A 42 8.04 8.53 -15.38
CA ALA A 42 8.86 7.62 -14.59
C ALA A 42 7.99 7.02 -13.48
N VAL A 43 7.76 5.71 -13.52
CA VAL A 43 6.91 4.99 -12.56
C VAL A 43 7.48 3.61 -12.27
N GLU A 44 7.41 3.20 -11.02
CA GLU A 44 7.76 1.84 -10.59
C GLU A 44 6.65 1.23 -9.73
N PHE A 45 6.52 -0.10 -9.82
CA PHE A 45 5.66 -0.89 -8.97
C PHE A 45 6.45 -1.43 -7.80
N MET A 46 5.87 -1.37 -6.59
CA MET A 46 6.37 -2.05 -5.40
C MET A 46 5.24 -2.79 -4.70
N ARG A 47 5.58 -3.79 -3.91
CA ARG A 47 4.61 -4.58 -3.16
C ARG A 47 5.15 -4.96 -1.80
N PHE A 48 4.30 -4.93 -0.78
CA PHE A 48 4.63 -5.44 0.54
C PHE A 48 3.71 -6.60 0.94
N PRO A 49 4.26 -7.63 1.65
CA PRO A 49 5.67 -7.76 1.93
C PRO A 49 6.50 -7.98 0.66
N GLU A 50 7.73 -7.42 0.64
CA GLU A 50 8.72 -7.73 -0.40
C GLU A 50 9.32 -9.10 -0.11
N ARG A 51 8.81 -10.12 -0.80
CA ARG A 51 9.09 -11.55 -0.50
C ARG A 51 10.46 -12.04 -0.95
N SER A 52 11.23 -11.25 -1.71
CA SER A 52 12.55 -11.64 -2.21
C SER A 52 13.67 -11.45 -1.17
N THR A 53 13.50 -10.54 -0.20
CA THR A 53 14.45 -10.27 0.86
C THR A 53 14.53 -11.41 1.90
N VAL A 54 15.54 -11.40 2.75
CA VAL A 54 15.66 -12.40 3.84
C VAL A 54 14.45 -12.33 4.78
N ILE A 55 14.07 -11.12 5.21
CA ILE A 55 12.90 -10.89 6.06
C ILE A 55 11.63 -11.33 5.32
N GLY A 56 11.49 -10.93 4.06
CA GLY A 56 10.33 -11.26 3.24
C GLY A 56 10.15 -12.76 3.00
N LYS A 57 11.21 -13.53 2.87
CA LYS A 57 11.16 -15.01 2.78
C LYS A 57 10.60 -15.63 4.08
N THR A 58 11.01 -15.11 5.23
CA THR A 58 10.48 -15.54 6.54
C THR A 58 8.99 -15.23 6.66
N ILE A 59 8.58 -14.01 6.28
CA ILE A 59 7.17 -13.62 6.22
C ILE A 59 6.38 -14.54 5.26
N ASN A 60 6.95 -14.83 4.09
CA ASN A 60 6.29 -15.72 3.12
C ASN A 60 6.06 -17.12 3.70
N SER A 61 7.05 -17.69 4.38
CA SER A 61 6.91 -18.99 5.04
C SER A 61 5.79 -18.99 6.10
N TYR A 62 5.63 -17.88 6.84
CA TYR A 62 4.52 -17.73 7.78
C TYR A 62 3.16 -17.63 7.06
N LEU A 63 3.06 -16.82 6.00
CA LEU A 63 1.80 -16.64 5.24
C LEU A 63 1.32 -17.91 4.57
N THR A 64 2.25 -18.74 4.09
CA THR A 64 1.97 -20.04 3.45
C THR A 64 1.89 -21.20 4.44
N ASN A 65 1.74 -20.93 5.75
CA ASN A 65 1.65 -21.92 6.81
C ASN A 65 2.87 -22.85 6.94
N GLY A 66 4.03 -22.45 6.43
CA GLY A 66 5.28 -23.22 6.57
C GLY A 66 5.91 -23.12 7.96
N ILE A 67 5.68 -22.02 8.66
CA ILE A 67 6.13 -21.78 10.04
C ILE A 67 5.06 -21.06 10.85
N ASP A 68 5.11 -21.19 12.17
CA ASP A 68 4.32 -20.41 13.12
C ASP A 68 5.19 -19.41 13.88
N MET A 69 4.60 -18.25 14.18
CA MET A 69 5.19 -17.21 15.03
C MET A 69 4.11 -16.59 15.89
N ASN A 70 4.49 -16.01 17.03
CA ASN A 70 3.56 -15.17 17.78
C ASN A 70 3.22 -13.89 17.03
N ASP A 71 2.10 -13.29 17.38
CA ASP A 71 1.51 -12.19 16.63
C ASP A 71 2.36 -10.93 16.65
N GLU A 72 3.04 -10.64 17.76
CA GLU A 72 3.95 -9.52 17.90
C GLU A 72 5.20 -9.71 17.04
N ALA A 73 5.80 -10.89 17.04
CA ALA A 73 7.02 -11.16 16.26
C ALA A 73 6.77 -11.03 14.76
N ILE A 74 5.70 -11.63 14.24
CA ILE A 74 5.39 -11.50 12.80
C ILE A 74 5.01 -10.07 12.43
N HIS A 75 4.30 -9.33 13.30
CA HIS A 75 4.01 -7.92 13.07
C HIS A 75 5.28 -7.08 12.94
N LEU A 76 6.25 -7.27 13.84
CA LEU A 76 7.54 -6.59 13.79
C LEU A 76 8.34 -6.96 12.54
N LEU A 77 8.27 -8.19 12.06
CA LEU A 77 8.89 -8.59 10.79
C LEU A 77 8.25 -7.90 9.58
N PHE A 78 6.93 -7.75 9.55
CA PHE A 78 6.25 -6.96 8.51
C PHE A 78 6.70 -5.50 8.52
N SER A 79 6.87 -4.90 9.69
CA SER A 79 7.43 -3.55 9.81
C SER A 79 8.89 -3.49 9.35
N ALA A 80 9.74 -4.40 9.81
CA ALA A 80 11.14 -4.47 9.40
C ALA A 80 11.29 -4.61 7.88
N ASN A 81 10.41 -5.38 7.21
CA ASN A 81 10.40 -5.51 5.75
C ASN A 81 10.05 -4.19 5.04
N ARG A 82 9.24 -3.31 5.63
CA ARG A 82 9.02 -1.95 5.12
C ARG A 82 10.22 -1.04 5.36
N TRP A 83 10.81 -1.10 6.55
CA TRP A 83 11.96 -0.29 6.92
C TRP A 83 13.20 -0.60 6.07
N GLU A 84 13.49 -1.86 5.74
CA GLU A 84 14.63 -2.22 4.92
C GLU A 84 14.60 -1.58 3.51
N LEU A 85 13.39 -1.22 3.00
CA LEU A 85 13.21 -0.55 1.71
C LEU A 85 12.97 0.96 1.83
N SER A 86 12.92 1.52 3.04
CA SER A 86 12.56 2.92 3.27
C SER A 86 13.49 3.91 2.58
N THR A 87 14.80 3.65 2.58
CA THR A 87 15.79 4.47 1.89
C THR A 87 15.58 4.45 0.38
N GLN A 88 15.36 3.28 -0.21
CA GLN A 88 15.10 3.12 -1.63
C GLN A 88 13.83 3.88 -2.07
N ILE A 89 12.77 3.84 -1.26
CA ILE A 89 11.53 4.59 -1.51
C ILE A 89 11.84 6.09 -1.54
N LYS A 90 12.60 6.63 -0.56
CA LYS A 90 12.98 8.04 -0.48
C LYS A 90 13.78 8.49 -1.71
N GLU A 91 14.78 7.71 -2.09
CA GLU A 91 15.66 8.01 -3.23
C GLU A 91 14.89 8.03 -4.56
N LYS A 92 14.01 7.04 -4.79
CA LYS A 92 13.18 6.99 -6.01
C LYS A 92 12.23 8.18 -6.10
N LEU A 93 11.54 8.51 -5.02
CA LEU A 93 10.66 9.68 -4.99
C LEU A 93 11.44 10.98 -5.22
N ALA A 94 12.61 11.14 -4.61
CA ALA A 94 13.47 12.30 -4.82
C ALA A 94 13.98 12.40 -6.26
N ALA A 95 14.23 11.28 -6.93
CA ALA A 95 14.60 11.21 -8.35
C ALA A 95 13.43 11.48 -9.32
N GLY A 96 12.22 11.75 -8.81
CA GLY A 96 11.05 12.04 -9.66
C GLY A 96 10.28 10.79 -10.10
N VAL A 97 10.59 9.61 -9.59
CA VAL A 97 9.90 8.36 -9.90
C VAL A 97 8.62 8.27 -9.08
N THR A 98 7.49 8.13 -9.73
CA THR A 98 6.21 7.82 -9.07
C THR A 98 6.21 6.36 -8.64
N LEU A 99 5.84 6.10 -7.38
CA LEU A 99 5.72 4.76 -6.84
C LEU A 99 4.26 4.36 -6.74
N VAL A 100 3.91 3.23 -7.35
CA VAL A 100 2.61 2.55 -7.21
C VAL A 100 2.84 1.34 -6.32
N VAL A 101 2.28 1.36 -5.12
CA VAL A 101 2.60 0.40 -4.06
C VAL A 101 1.37 -0.40 -3.69
N ASP A 102 1.48 -1.74 -3.76
CA ASP A 102 0.43 -2.69 -3.36
C ASP A 102 0.68 -3.12 -1.90
N ARG A 103 -0.12 -2.62 -0.97
CA ARG A 103 -0.02 -2.73 0.49
C ARG A 103 1.18 -2.00 1.10
N TYR A 104 1.02 -1.58 2.35
CA TYR A 104 2.08 -0.92 3.12
C TYR A 104 1.78 -1.01 4.63
N ALA A 105 2.07 0.06 5.38
CA ALA A 105 1.91 0.10 6.83
C ALA A 105 0.46 -0.08 7.30
N TYR A 106 -0.52 0.49 6.58
CA TYR A 106 -1.93 0.34 6.94
C TYR A 106 -2.40 -1.12 6.89
N SER A 107 -1.95 -1.92 5.89
CA SER A 107 -2.16 -3.37 5.90
C SER A 107 -1.52 -4.02 7.13
N GLY A 108 -0.28 -3.65 7.48
CA GLY A 108 0.40 -4.18 8.67
C GLY A 108 -0.40 -3.97 9.95
N VAL A 109 -0.90 -2.74 10.14
CA VAL A 109 -1.73 -2.38 11.29
C VAL A 109 -3.09 -3.08 11.23
N ALA A 110 -3.80 -3.00 10.09
CA ALA A 110 -5.14 -3.55 9.97
C ALA A 110 -5.20 -5.06 10.23
N PHE A 111 -4.26 -5.82 9.65
CA PHE A 111 -4.21 -7.27 9.84
C PHE A 111 -3.75 -7.69 11.24
N SER A 112 -2.85 -6.95 11.87
CA SER A 112 -2.39 -7.29 13.22
C SER A 112 -3.39 -6.88 14.28
N ALA A 113 -3.91 -5.66 14.25
CA ALA A 113 -4.89 -5.18 15.23
C ALA A 113 -6.25 -5.91 15.14
N SER A 114 -6.51 -6.64 14.04
CA SER A 114 -7.69 -7.51 13.92
C SER A 114 -7.55 -8.85 14.65
N LYS A 115 -6.38 -9.14 15.21
CA LYS A 115 -6.14 -10.35 15.99
C LYS A 115 -6.50 -10.13 17.46
N PRO A 116 -7.00 -11.16 18.19
CA PRO A 116 -7.30 -11.04 19.60
C PRO A 116 -6.08 -10.60 20.42
N GLY A 117 -6.26 -9.60 21.27
CA GLY A 117 -5.22 -9.12 22.18
C GLY A 117 -4.20 -8.13 21.60
N MET A 118 -4.26 -7.85 20.29
CA MET A 118 -3.35 -6.88 19.65
C MET A 118 -3.92 -5.46 19.75
N ASP A 119 -3.16 -4.56 20.37
CA ASP A 119 -3.53 -3.15 20.52
C ASP A 119 -3.25 -2.35 19.24
N LEU A 120 -4.17 -1.47 18.85
CA LEU A 120 -4.08 -0.70 17.62
C LEU A 120 -2.89 0.28 17.62
N GLU A 121 -2.67 0.98 18.72
CA GLU A 121 -1.59 1.96 18.84
C GLU A 121 -0.22 1.27 18.91
N TRP A 122 -0.14 0.13 19.60
CA TRP A 122 1.06 -0.70 19.56
C TRP A 122 1.38 -1.16 18.15
N CYS A 123 0.38 -1.54 17.36
CA CYS A 123 0.58 -1.94 15.95
C CYS A 123 1.05 -0.79 15.04
N LYS A 124 0.76 0.47 15.37
CA LYS A 124 1.27 1.64 14.62
C LYS A 124 2.71 1.99 14.94
N ALA A 125 3.11 1.83 16.20
CA ALA A 125 4.38 2.33 16.71
C ALA A 125 5.62 1.86 15.92
N PRO A 126 5.76 0.59 15.48
CA PRO A 126 6.92 0.14 14.71
C PRO A 126 7.08 0.83 13.34
N ASP A 127 6.01 1.40 12.78
CA ASP A 127 6.01 2.06 11.47
C ASP A 127 6.03 3.60 11.58
N GLU A 128 6.08 4.13 12.79
CA GLU A 128 6.18 5.58 13.01
C GLU A 128 7.46 6.14 12.36
N GLY A 129 7.30 7.19 11.54
CA GLY A 129 8.43 7.80 10.81
C GLY A 129 8.70 7.21 9.42
N LEU A 130 8.08 6.11 9.01
CA LEU A 130 8.05 5.69 7.62
C LEU A 130 7.39 6.78 6.75
N LEU A 131 7.76 6.87 5.47
CA LEU A 131 7.11 7.81 4.56
C LEU A 131 5.60 7.54 4.46
N ALA A 132 4.81 8.60 4.59
CA ALA A 132 3.39 8.57 4.33
C ALA A 132 3.12 8.65 2.82
N PRO A 133 2.13 7.91 2.28
CA PRO A 133 1.72 8.06 0.90
C PRO A 133 1.06 9.43 0.65
N ASP A 134 1.19 9.94 -0.57
CA ASP A 134 0.47 11.15 -1.01
C ASP A 134 -1.03 10.88 -1.16
N VAL A 135 -1.39 9.67 -1.57
CA VAL A 135 -2.76 9.19 -1.67
C VAL A 135 -2.84 7.70 -1.33
N VAL A 136 -3.87 7.33 -0.58
CA VAL A 136 -4.26 5.94 -0.37
C VAL A 136 -5.51 5.65 -1.20
N LEU A 137 -5.42 4.72 -2.13
CA LEU A 137 -6.54 4.20 -2.91
C LEU A 137 -7.05 2.94 -2.18
N PHE A 138 -8.07 3.13 -1.37
CA PHE A 138 -8.69 2.02 -0.65
C PHE A 138 -9.71 1.33 -1.54
N MET A 139 -9.37 0.12 -1.97
CA MET A 139 -10.19 -0.73 -2.82
C MET A 139 -11.28 -1.40 -1.96
N ASP A 140 -12.42 -0.71 -1.81
CA ASP A 140 -13.52 -1.20 -0.97
C ASP A 140 -14.35 -2.26 -1.70
N LEU A 141 -14.42 -3.42 -1.09
CA LEU A 141 -15.19 -4.56 -1.55
C LEU A 141 -15.76 -5.31 -0.34
N THR A 142 -17.00 -5.79 -0.43
CA THR A 142 -17.50 -6.64 0.63
C THR A 142 -16.83 -8.00 0.63
N ILE A 143 -16.81 -8.68 1.77
CA ILE A 143 -16.11 -9.96 1.89
C ILE A 143 -16.82 -11.04 1.06
N GLU A 144 -18.16 -10.99 0.97
CA GLU A 144 -18.97 -11.86 0.13
C GLU A 144 -18.56 -11.75 -1.36
N GLN A 145 -18.37 -10.53 -1.83
CA GLN A 145 -17.93 -10.27 -3.20
C GLN A 145 -16.47 -10.71 -3.43
N ALA A 146 -15.59 -10.50 -2.44
CA ALA A 146 -14.19 -10.93 -2.50
C ALA A 146 -14.07 -12.45 -2.60
N MET A 147 -14.88 -13.19 -1.82
CA MET A 147 -14.93 -14.67 -1.85
C MET A 147 -15.36 -15.22 -3.20
N GLN A 148 -16.23 -14.52 -3.92
CA GLN A 148 -16.71 -14.94 -5.26
C GLN A 148 -15.61 -14.80 -6.34
N ARG A 149 -14.51 -14.08 -6.08
CA ARG A 149 -13.43 -13.87 -7.06
C ARG A 149 -12.45 -15.04 -7.21
N GLY A 150 -12.70 -16.16 -6.53
CA GLY A 150 -11.94 -17.42 -6.63
C GLY A 150 -10.64 -17.47 -5.83
N GLN A 151 -10.13 -18.68 -5.61
CA GLN A 151 -8.88 -18.97 -4.86
C GLN A 151 -8.82 -18.35 -3.44
N PHE A 152 -9.96 -18.05 -2.82
CA PHE A 152 -10.03 -17.58 -1.44
C PHE A 152 -9.76 -18.75 -0.48
N GLY A 153 -8.90 -18.53 0.54
CA GLY A 153 -8.58 -19.51 1.57
C GLY A 153 -7.21 -20.19 1.41
N GLU A 154 -6.38 -19.77 0.46
CA GLU A 154 -5.04 -20.34 0.25
C GLU A 154 -3.98 -19.83 1.24
N GLU A 155 -4.06 -18.56 1.63
CA GLU A 155 -3.15 -17.97 2.61
C GLU A 155 -3.79 -17.89 4.00
N ARG A 156 -2.94 -17.82 5.05
CA ARG A 156 -3.28 -17.86 6.49
C ARG A 156 -4.42 -16.92 6.87
N TYR A 157 -4.48 -15.74 6.31
CA TYR A 157 -5.42 -14.68 6.66
C TYR A 157 -6.69 -14.65 5.81
N GLU A 158 -6.80 -15.48 4.80
CA GLU A 158 -7.99 -15.58 3.93
C GLU A 158 -9.12 -16.36 4.60
N LYS A 159 -9.61 -15.86 5.75
CA LYS A 159 -10.76 -16.37 6.51
C LYS A 159 -11.83 -15.30 6.57
N GLU A 160 -13.08 -15.65 6.28
CA GLU A 160 -14.18 -14.70 6.14
C GLU A 160 -14.34 -13.75 7.34
N GLU A 161 -14.51 -14.28 8.56
CA GLU A 161 -14.67 -13.48 9.77
C GLU A 161 -13.49 -12.55 10.00
N PHE A 162 -12.27 -13.06 9.82
CA PHE A 162 -11.06 -12.27 9.99
C PHE A 162 -10.99 -11.13 8.97
N GLN A 163 -11.30 -11.37 7.71
CA GLN A 163 -11.31 -10.33 6.68
C GLN A 163 -12.39 -9.27 6.91
N ARG A 164 -13.52 -9.62 7.55
CA ARG A 164 -14.53 -8.62 7.98
C ARG A 164 -13.95 -7.67 9.01
N THR A 165 -13.32 -8.20 10.06
CA THR A 165 -12.64 -7.38 11.09
C THR A 165 -11.51 -6.54 10.49
N VAL A 166 -10.72 -7.09 9.57
CA VAL A 166 -9.67 -6.35 8.85
C VAL A 166 -10.27 -5.18 8.07
N ARG A 167 -11.39 -5.36 7.37
CA ARG A 167 -12.05 -4.27 6.64
C ARG A 167 -12.52 -3.16 7.59
N GLU A 168 -13.10 -3.51 8.72
CA GLU A 168 -13.53 -2.53 9.76
C GLU A 168 -12.34 -1.76 10.31
N THR A 169 -11.24 -2.45 10.60
CA THR A 169 -10.00 -1.82 11.08
C THR A 169 -9.40 -0.87 10.03
N PHE A 170 -9.40 -1.23 8.75
CA PHE A 170 -9.01 -0.30 7.68
C PHE A 170 -9.86 0.97 7.69
N LEU A 171 -11.19 0.84 7.81
CA LEU A 171 -12.08 1.98 7.82
C LEU A 171 -11.87 2.89 9.05
N ALA A 172 -11.49 2.31 10.19
CA ALA A 172 -11.11 3.06 11.40
C ALA A 172 -9.78 3.83 11.22
N LEU A 173 -8.86 3.32 10.39
CA LEU A 173 -7.57 3.98 10.08
C LEU A 173 -7.68 5.09 9.05
N LYS A 174 -8.84 5.25 8.40
CA LYS A 174 -9.05 6.22 7.32
C LYS A 174 -8.75 7.65 7.76
N ASN A 175 -8.03 8.38 6.91
CA ASN A 175 -7.73 9.79 7.08
C ASN A 175 -7.99 10.56 5.76
N PRO A 176 -7.84 11.91 5.72
CA PRO A 176 -8.15 12.71 4.52
C PRO A 176 -7.36 12.37 3.25
N SER A 177 -6.22 11.70 3.34
CA SER A 177 -5.46 11.25 2.16
C SER A 177 -6.09 10.06 1.43
N TRP A 178 -7.11 9.42 2.03
CA TRP A 178 -7.74 8.23 1.47
C TRP A 178 -8.81 8.57 0.45
N LYS A 179 -8.78 7.86 -0.68
CA LYS A 179 -9.84 7.81 -1.69
C LYS A 179 -10.45 6.42 -1.69
N ILE A 180 -11.73 6.35 -1.36
CA ILE A 180 -12.47 5.08 -1.39
C ILE A 180 -12.84 4.79 -2.85
N ILE A 181 -12.39 3.65 -3.34
CA ILE A 181 -12.67 3.15 -4.69
C ILE A 181 -13.64 1.99 -4.55
N ASP A 182 -14.82 2.12 -5.13
CA ASP A 182 -15.81 1.04 -5.19
C ASP A 182 -15.31 -0.08 -6.11
N ALA A 183 -14.73 -1.11 -5.51
CA ALA A 183 -14.14 -2.24 -6.22
C ALA A 183 -15.19 -3.29 -6.66
N SER A 184 -16.48 -3.06 -6.42
CA SER A 184 -17.57 -3.93 -6.89
C SER A 184 -17.91 -3.71 -8.36
N LYS A 185 -17.51 -2.59 -8.94
CA LYS A 185 -17.72 -2.22 -10.34
C LYS A 185 -16.87 -3.06 -11.30
N SER A 186 -17.09 -2.85 -12.60
CA SER A 186 -16.26 -3.46 -13.64
C SER A 186 -14.79 -3.03 -13.52
N ILE A 187 -13.88 -3.86 -14.03
CA ILE A 187 -12.44 -3.57 -13.97
C ILE A 187 -12.12 -2.21 -14.60
N GLU A 188 -12.81 -1.88 -15.68
CA GLU A 188 -12.65 -0.64 -16.46
C GLU A 188 -13.15 0.60 -15.69
N GLU A 189 -14.29 0.52 -15.03
CA GLU A 189 -14.84 1.61 -14.21
C GLU A 189 -13.97 1.88 -12.98
N VAL A 190 -13.48 0.80 -12.33
CA VAL A 190 -12.52 0.89 -11.23
C VAL A 190 -11.22 1.55 -11.71
N GLU A 191 -10.71 1.13 -12.87
CA GLU A 191 -9.50 1.71 -13.46
C GLU A 191 -9.65 3.21 -13.73
N GLN A 192 -10.79 3.66 -14.28
CA GLN A 192 -11.06 5.08 -14.50
C GLN A 192 -11.02 5.87 -13.20
N SER A 193 -11.63 5.36 -12.14
CA SER A 193 -11.64 5.98 -10.80
C SER A 193 -10.23 6.05 -10.20
N VAL A 194 -9.46 4.98 -10.34
CA VAL A 194 -8.06 4.88 -9.91
C VAL A 194 -7.18 5.89 -10.66
N ARG A 195 -7.29 5.96 -12.00
CA ARG A 195 -6.52 6.90 -12.83
C ARG A 195 -6.82 8.35 -12.45
N ALA A 196 -8.09 8.72 -12.29
CA ALA A 196 -8.50 10.07 -11.90
C ALA A 196 -7.89 10.48 -10.55
N ALA A 197 -7.99 9.62 -9.54
CA ALA A 197 -7.42 9.89 -8.22
C ALA A 197 -5.89 9.96 -8.24
N ALA A 198 -5.23 9.06 -8.99
CA ALA A 198 -3.78 9.03 -9.14
C ALA A 198 -3.23 10.28 -9.84
N LEU A 199 -3.85 10.72 -10.94
CA LEU A 199 -3.44 11.93 -11.67
C LEU A 199 -3.57 13.18 -10.80
N THR A 200 -4.64 13.30 -10.03
CA THR A 200 -4.81 14.40 -9.05
C THR A 200 -3.68 14.39 -8.02
N ALA A 201 -3.33 13.23 -7.45
CA ALA A 201 -2.26 13.14 -6.47
C ALA A 201 -0.88 13.47 -7.07
N ILE A 202 -0.61 13.02 -8.30
CA ILE A 202 0.63 13.33 -9.03
C ILE A 202 0.75 14.84 -9.28
N GLU A 203 -0.34 15.49 -9.67
CA GLU A 203 -0.36 16.93 -9.87
C GLU A 203 -0.06 17.68 -8.58
N GLU A 204 -0.68 17.31 -7.46
CA GLU A 204 -0.41 17.92 -6.14
C GLU A 204 1.04 17.69 -5.69
N ALA A 205 1.58 16.48 -5.83
CA ALA A 205 2.97 16.18 -5.53
C ALA A 205 3.94 17.04 -6.36
N SER A 206 3.60 17.29 -7.64
CA SER A 206 4.41 18.09 -8.56
C SER A 206 4.48 19.58 -8.20
N LYS A 207 3.58 20.07 -7.33
CA LYS A 207 3.60 21.45 -6.79
C LYS A 207 4.64 21.65 -5.68
N GLY A 208 5.41 20.63 -5.35
CA GLY A 208 6.47 20.69 -4.33
C GLY A 208 5.98 20.41 -2.91
N THR A 209 4.83 19.77 -2.74
CA THR A 209 4.35 19.32 -1.44
C THR A 209 5.41 18.42 -0.77
N PRO A 210 5.85 18.73 0.47
CA PRO A 210 6.85 17.91 1.15
C PRO A 210 6.32 16.51 1.46
N LEU A 211 7.24 15.54 1.45
CA LEU A 211 6.95 14.19 1.95
C LEU A 211 6.65 14.26 3.45
N LYS A 212 5.61 13.57 3.85
CA LYS A 212 5.22 13.42 5.26
C LYS A 212 5.65 12.05 5.78
N THR A 213 5.58 11.89 7.09
CA THR A 213 5.78 10.59 7.74
C THR A 213 4.46 10.05 8.30
N LEU A 214 4.38 8.73 8.38
CA LEU A 214 3.26 8.05 9.02
C LEU A 214 3.32 8.30 10.53
N TRP A 215 2.17 8.60 11.11
CA TRP A 215 1.93 8.72 12.56
C TRP A 215 2.95 9.55 13.36
N GLY A 216 3.85 10.25 12.68
CA GLY A 216 4.74 11.26 13.27
C GLY A 216 3.97 12.53 13.62
N GLN A 217 4.44 13.21 14.68
CA GLN A 217 3.93 14.54 15.09
C GLN A 217 4.29 15.61 14.07
#